data_4d126ad976b7c2dd07d5785bf9cba8ea
#
_entry.id   4d126ad976b7c2dd07d5785bf9cba8ea
#
_cell.length_a   1.000
_cell.length_b   1.000
_cell.length_c   1.000
_cell.angle_alpha   90.00
_cell.angle_beta   90.00
_cell.angle_gamma   90.00
#
_symmetry.space_group_name_H-M   'P 1'
#
loop_
_entity.id
_entity.type
_entity.pdbx_description
1 polymer ?
#
loop_
_entity_poly.entity_id
_entity_poly.type
_entity_poly.pdbx_seq_one_letter_code
_entity_poly.pdbx_strand_id
1 'polypeptide(L)'
;MKSNCVGCLLLFLAAALIPFTALAKERVLVLTDMSNEPDDEESMVRFLVYANEYDVEGLVATTSTWLRERPREDLIRRQLDAYGLVRDNLVKHAGGYPTMEQLLAVAATGQPTYGMAGVGEGKSSAGSRRLLAAADKPDARPLWISIWGGANTLAQALHDARRERSPEELHKLIAKLKVYTISDQDDAGRWLRLEFPDLFYIVSPSTTGHQEYHRATWTGISGDRHYRNGPMVDFELVDNPWLEANIIRNHGPLGALYPRLAYIMEGDTPSFLGLIDNGLGWAASPAYGGWGGRYVRYQSYAETHPIWTDSSDNRDTLMVDGKAHTSSQATIWRWRRHYQ
;
A
#
# COMPACT_ATOMS: atom_id res chain seq x y z
N MET A 1 37.47 -0.68 74.04
CA MET A 1 37.74 -1.23 72.71
C MET A 1 36.38 -1.62 72.12
N LYS A 2 35.83 -0.84 71.21
CA LYS A 2 34.55 -1.13 70.55
C LYS A 2 34.87 -1.27 69.06
N SER A 3 34.66 -2.49 68.55
CA SER A 3 34.83 -2.81 67.12
C SER A 3 33.55 -2.42 66.34
N ASN A 4 33.66 -1.56 65.39
CA ASN A 4 32.57 -1.22 64.43
C ASN A 4 32.73 -2.12 63.19
N CYS A 5 31.78 -3.03 62.99
CA CYS A 5 31.59 -3.72 61.72
C CYS A 5 30.78 -2.83 60.76
N VAL A 6 31.41 -2.43 59.67
CA VAL A 6 30.74 -1.77 58.53
C VAL A 6 30.25 -2.87 57.60
N GLY A 7 28.94 -3.09 57.56
CA GLY A 7 28.32 -3.99 56.61
C GLY A 7 28.21 -3.31 55.21
N CYS A 8 28.94 -3.82 54.22
CA CYS A 8 28.75 -3.45 52.84
C CYS A 8 27.47 -4.08 52.28
N LEU A 9 26.48 -3.25 52.00
CA LEU A 9 25.24 -3.66 51.31
C LEU A 9 25.52 -3.62 49.80
N LEU A 10 25.70 -4.77 49.17
CA LEU A 10 25.80 -4.91 47.73
C LEU A 10 24.38 -4.88 47.15
N LEU A 11 24.01 -3.76 46.54
CA LEU A 11 22.79 -3.64 45.70
C LEU A 11 23.07 -4.33 44.35
N PHE A 12 22.48 -5.51 44.16
CA PHE A 12 22.37 -6.12 42.83
C PHE A 12 21.29 -5.37 42.00
N LEU A 13 21.71 -4.55 41.07
CA LEU A 13 20.83 -3.99 40.04
C LEU A 13 20.52 -5.13 39.05
N ALA A 14 19.38 -5.78 39.20
CA ALA A 14 18.82 -6.66 38.16
C ALA A 14 18.37 -5.80 36.97
N ALA A 15 19.21 -5.69 35.96
CA ALA A 15 18.80 -5.15 34.67
C ALA A 15 17.75 -6.11 34.08
N ALA A 16 16.49 -5.74 34.17
CA ALA A 16 15.43 -6.41 33.43
C ALA A 16 15.72 -6.24 31.94
N LEU A 17 16.20 -7.31 31.30
CA LEU A 17 16.23 -7.43 29.85
C LEU A 17 14.76 -7.44 29.39
N ILE A 18 14.22 -6.26 29.06
CA ILE A 18 12.94 -6.16 28.33
C ILE A 18 13.23 -6.80 26.98
N PRO A 19 12.60 -7.91 26.61
CA PRO A 19 12.76 -8.45 25.28
C PRO A 19 12.27 -7.37 24.30
N PHE A 20 13.16 -6.92 23.43
CA PHE A 20 12.77 -6.12 22.27
C PHE A 20 11.93 -7.05 21.38
N THR A 21 10.64 -7.08 21.59
CA THR A 21 9.73 -7.73 20.64
C THR A 21 9.83 -6.92 19.37
N ALA A 22 10.50 -7.48 18.35
CA ALA A 22 10.40 -6.94 17.00
C ALA A 22 8.91 -6.77 16.70
N LEU A 23 8.49 -5.55 16.33
CA LEU A 23 7.11 -5.31 15.92
C LEU A 23 6.78 -6.29 14.78
N ALA A 24 5.65 -6.94 14.88
CA ALA A 24 5.24 -7.90 13.87
C ALA A 24 4.96 -7.15 12.55
N LYS A 25 5.52 -7.66 11.46
CA LYS A 25 5.31 -7.09 10.11
C LYS A 25 3.82 -7.00 9.80
N GLU A 26 3.42 -6.00 9.02
CA GLU A 26 2.05 -5.93 8.51
C GLU A 26 1.82 -6.98 7.42
N ARG A 27 0.62 -7.57 7.43
CA ARG A 27 0.20 -8.55 6.41
C ARG A 27 -0.41 -7.81 5.24
N VAL A 28 0.13 -8.00 4.04
CA VAL A 28 -0.26 -7.22 2.85
C VAL A 28 -0.64 -8.13 1.69
N LEU A 29 -1.77 -7.83 1.05
CA LEU A 29 -2.18 -8.38 -0.23
C LEU A 29 -2.36 -7.23 -1.23
N VAL A 30 -1.71 -7.33 -2.39
CA VAL A 30 -1.75 -6.32 -3.44
C VAL A 30 -2.70 -6.76 -4.56
N LEU A 31 -3.55 -5.83 -5.03
CA LEU A 31 -4.33 -5.94 -6.27
C LEU A 31 -3.81 -4.90 -7.26
N THR A 32 -3.24 -5.31 -8.41
CA THR A 32 -2.56 -4.44 -9.38
C THR A 32 -3.04 -4.67 -10.80
N ASP A 33 -3.18 -3.60 -11.58
CA ASP A 33 -3.55 -3.66 -13.01
C ASP A 33 -2.39 -3.32 -13.94
N MET A 34 -1.19 -3.78 -13.59
CA MET A 34 0.04 -3.63 -14.40
C MET A 34 -0.22 -3.65 -15.89
N SER A 35 0.46 -2.81 -16.65
CA SER A 35 0.61 -2.74 -18.10
C SER A 35 0.04 -1.50 -18.79
N ASN A 36 -0.88 -0.77 -18.20
CA ASN A 36 -1.46 0.39 -18.87
C ASN A 36 -0.68 1.68 -18.58
N GLU A 37 -0.44 1.93 -17.31
CA GLU A 37 0.37 3.03 -16.82
C GLU A 37 1.67 2.47 -16.22
N PRO A 38 2.77 3.23 -16.20
CA PRO A 38 4.05 2.67 -15.72
C PRO A 38 4.12 2.54 -14.20
N ASP A 39 3.26 3.22 -13.46
CA ASP A 39 3.36 3.37 -12.02
C ASP A 39 3.14 2.06 -11.23
N ASP A 40 2.31 1.13 -11.71
CA ASP A 40 2.19 -0.20 -11.14
C ASP A 40 3.50 -0.99 -11.19
N GLU A 41 4.20 -0.99 -12.36
CA GLU A 41 5.48 -1.64 -12.48
C GLU A 41 6.55 -0.95 -11.64
N GLU A 42 6.54 0.37 -11.58
CA GLU A 42 7.43 1.17 -10.74
C GLU A 42 7.20 0.87 -9.26
N SER A 43 5.94 0.89 -8.82
CA SER A 43 5.52 0.59 -7.46
C SER A 43 5.84 -0.85 -7.05
N MET A 44 5.71 -1.82 -7.97
CA MET A 44 6.06 -3.21 -7.68
C MET A 44 7.56 -3.39 -7.51
N VAL A 45 8.41 -2.72 -8.28
CA VAL A 45 9.86 -2.74 -8.06
C VAL A 45 10.18 -2.23 -6.65
N ARG A 46 9.58 -1.11 -6.24
CA ARG A 46 9.75 -0.59 -4.87
C ARG A 46 9.21 -1.55 -3.82
N PHE A 47 8.01 -2.08 -4.01
CA PHE A 47 7.41 -3.04 -3.08
C PHE A 47 8.33 -4.25 -2.84
N LEU A 48 8.93 -4.78 -3.90
CA LEU A 48 9.86 -5.91 -3.81
C LEU A 48 11.16 -5.55 -3.09
N VAL A 49 11.66 -4.34 -3.23
CA VAL A 49 12.82 -3.84 -2.46
C VAL A 49 12.50 -3.71 -0.98
N TYR A 50 11.25 -3.45 -0.62
CA TYR A 50 10.76 -3.40 0.76
C TYR A 50 10.06 -4.69 1.22
N ALA A 51 10.14 -5.79 0.46
CA ALA A 51 9.42 -7.01 0.78
C ALA A 51 9.82 -7.66 2.13
N ASN A 52 10.96 -7.26 2.68
CA ASN A 52 11.37 -7.65 4.02
C ASN A 52 10.57 -6.97 5.15
N GLU A 53 9.83 -5.89 4.86
CA GLU A 53 9.01 -5.16 5.83
C GLU A 53 7.60 -5.74 5.99
N TYR A 54 7.19 -6.66 5.11
CA TYR A 54 5.83 -7.21 5.06
C TYR A 54 5.79 -8.72 5.16
N ASP A 55 4.65 -9.25 5.62
CA ASP A 55 4.22 -10.61 5.34
C ASP A 55 3.32 -10.55 4.09
N VAL A 56 3.89 -10.89 2.94
CA VAL A 56 3.20 -10.80 1.64
C VAL A 56 2.23 -11.97 1.50
N GLU A 57 0.92 -11.68 1.52
CA GLU A 57 -0.16 -12.66 1.49
C GLU A 57 -0.73 -12.91 0.10
N GLY A 58 -0.54 -11.97 -0.82
CA GLY A 58 -0.97 -12.09 -2.21
C GLY A 58 -0.43 -10.99 -3.10
N LEU A 59 -0.15 -11.36 -4.36
CA LEU A 59 0.16 -10.45 -5.46
C LEU A 59 -0.80 -10.80 -6.59
N VAL A 60 -1.85 -10.01 -6.77
CA VAL A 60 -2.99 -10.40 -7.59
C VAL A 60 -3.20 -9.41 -8.73
N ALA A 61 -3.13 -9.91 -9.96
CA ALA A 61 -3.45 -9.12 -11.13
C ALA A 61 -4.97 -8.88 -11.19
N THR A 62 -5.39 -7.64 -11.39
CA THR A 62 -6.80 -7.23 -11.50
C THR A 62 -7.07 -6.45 -12.79
N THR A 63 -8.33 -6.18 -13.07
CA THR A 63 -8.78 -5.24 -14.10
C THR A 63 -8.96 -3.85 -13.49
N SER A 64 -9.03 -2.83 -14.33
CA SER A 64 -9.34 -1.46 -13.94
C SER A 64 -10.06 -0.70 -15.05
N THR A 65 -10.37 0.56 -14.83
CA THR A 65 -10.87 1.46 -15.89
C THR A 65 -9.87 1.61 -17.04
N TRP A 66 -8.58 1.40 -16.75
CA TRP A 66 -7.47 1.53 -17.72
C TRP A 66 -7.09 0.17 -18.34
N LEU A 67 -7.38 -0.94 -17.68
CA LEU A 67 -7.11 -2.31 -18.14
C LEU A 67 -8.36 -3.19 -18.01
N ARG A 68 -9.29 -3.11 -18.96
CA ARG A 68 -10.61 -3.76 -18.86
C ARG A 68 -10.65 -5.20 -19.37
N GLU A 69 -9.72 -5.58 -20.21
CA GLU A 69 -9.87 -6.81 -20.99
C GLU A 69 -9.30 -8.05 -20.29
N ARG A 70 -8.14 -7.90 -19.65
CA ARG A 70 -7.53 -9.04 -18.93
C ARG A 70 -6.51 -8.58 -17.88
N PRO A 71 -6.50 -9.23 -16.72
CA PRO A 71 -5.42 -9.07 -15.73
C PRO A 71 -4.08 -9.60 -16.26
N ARG A 72 -2.96 -9.01 -15.82
CA ARG A 72 -1.61 -9.31 -16.31
C ARG A 72 -0.72 -9.95 -15.24
N GLU A 73 -1.11 -11.14 -14.77
CA GLU A 73 -0.27 -11.93 -13.83
C GLU A 73 1.12 -12.25 -14.41
N ASP A 74 1.24 -12.34 -15.73
CA ASP A 74 2.52 -12.55 -16.42
C ASP A 74 3.55 -11.45 -16.11
N LEU A 75 3.12 -10.19 -15.94
CA LEU A 75 4.01 -9.09 -15.59
C LEU A 75 4.43 -9.16 -14.11
N ILE A 76 3.52 -9.54 -13.21
CA ILE A 76 3.89 -9.80 -11.81
C ILE A 76 4.99 -10.87 -11.78
N ARG A 77 4.78 -12.02 -12.42
CA ARG A 77 5.76 -13.12 -12.46
C ARG A 77 7.10 -12.69 -13.02
N ARG A 78 7.10 -11.89 -14.09
CA ARG A 78 8.33 -11.32 -14.67
C ARG A 78 9.13 -10.51 -13.67
N GLN A 79 8.47 -9.69 -12.84
CA GLN A 79 9.14 -8.92 -11.79
C GLN A 79 9.63 -9.81 -10.65
N LEU A 80 8.90 -10.85 -10.29
CA LEU A 80 9.33 -11.82 -9.27
C LEU A 80 10.56 -12.62 -9.74
N ASP A 81 10.62 -13.00 -11.00
CA ASP A 81 11.82 -13.64 -11.59
C ASP A 81 13.04 -12.73 -11.48
N ALA A 82 12.88 -11.45 -11.81
CA ALA A 82 13.94 -10.46 -11.69
C ALA A 82 14.35 -10.20 -10.22
N TYR A 83 13.37 -10.17 -9.31
CA TYR A 83 13.62 -10.09 -7.87
C TYR A 83 14.46 -11.26 -7.37
N GLY A 84 14.15 -12.49 -7.81
CA GLY A 84 14.93 -13.68 -7.46
C GLY A 84 16.42 -13.53 -7.75
N LEU A 85 16.76 -12.88 -8.88
CA LEU A 85 18.15 -12.65 -9.29
C LEU A 85 18.89 -11.59 -8.45
N VAL A 86 18.19 -10.70 -7.74
CA VAL A 86 18.80 -9.66 -6.90
C VAL A 86 18.65 -9.90 -5.41
N ARG A 87 17.81 -10.85 -5.00
CA ARG A 87 17.48 -11.12 -3.60
C ARG A 87 18.70 -11.31 -2.72
N ASP A 88 19.71 -12.04 -3.17
CA ASP A 88 20.92 -12.29 -2.39
C ASP A 88 21.73 -11.00 -2.11
N ASN A 89 21.59 -9.99 -2.95
CA ASN A 89 22.15 -8.66 -2.67
C ASN A 89 21.30 -7.92 -1.64
N LEU A 90 19.98 -7.98 -1.72
CA LEU A 90 19.08 -7.37 -0.73
C LEU A 90 19.31 -7.94 0.67
N VAL A 91 19.47 -9.26 0.79
CA VAL A 91 19.73 -9.94 2.08
C VAL A 91 21.05 -9.49 2.73
N LYS A 92 22.02 -8.98 1.96
CA LYS A 92 23.26 -8.40 2.54
C LYS A 92 22.99 -7.09 3.31
N HIS A 93 21.92 -6.38 2.96
CA HIS A 93 21.55 -5.12 3.61
C HIS A 93 20.61 -5.32 4.79
N ALA A 94 19.64 -6.23 4.67
CA ALA A 94 18.69 -6.55 5.73
C ALA A 94 18.21 -8.00 5.62
N GLY A 95 17.86 -8.60 6.76
CA GLY A 95 17.22 -9.92 6.78
C GLY A 95 15.73 -9.86 6.45
N GLY A 96 15.11 -11.04 6.33
CA GLY A 96 13.64 -11.17 6.25
C GLY A 96 13.01 -11.06 4.86
N TYR A 97 13.81 -10.97 3.79
CA TYR A 97 13.32 -11.00 2.42
C TYR A 97 12.74 -12.39 2.07
N PRO A 98 11.50 -12.47 1.60
CA PRO A 98 10.91 -13.73 1.12
C PRO A 98 11.72 -14.29 -0.06
N THR A 99 11.62 -15.60 -0.28
CA THR A 99 12.19 -16.17 -1.50
C THR A 99 11.29 -15.89 -2.72
N MET A 100 11.86 -15.98 -3.92
CA MET A 100 11.10 -15.88 -5.17
C MET A 100 9.94 -16.88 -5.20
N GLU A 101 10.20 -18.12 -4.79
CA GLU A 101 9.20 -19.20 -4.76
C GLU A 101 8.06 -18.89 -3.78
N GLN A 102 8.36 -18.28 -2.63
CA GLN A 102 7.33 -17.83 -1.68
C GLN A 102 6.43 -16.76 -2.29
N LEU A 103 7.00 -15.79 -3.02
CA LEU A 103 6.22 -14.76 -3.70
C LEU A 103 5.44 -15.32 -4.89
N LEU A 104 6.04 -16.22 -5.69
CA LEU A 104 5.35 -16.89 -6.80
C LEU A 104 4.17 -17.74 -6.32
N ALA A 105 4.26 -18.34 -5.14
CA ALA A 105 3.17 -19.15 -4.55
C ALA A 105 1.96 -18.32 -4.13
N VAL A 106 2.11 -17.01 -3.98
CA VAL A 106 1.02 -16.08 -3.63
C VAL A 106 0.59 -15.19 -4.81
N ALA A 107 1.21 -15.34 -5.97
CA ALA A 107 0.78 -14.68 -7.20
C ALA A 107 -0.48 -15.34 -7.75
N ALA A 108 -1.44 -14.54 -8.21
CA ALA A 108 -2.71 -15.05 -8.74
C ALA A 108 -3.39 -14.05 -9.69
N THR A 109 -4.30 -14.56 -10.52
CA THR A 109 -5.18 -13.76 -11.36
C THR A 109 -6.52 -13.51 -10.65
N GLY A 110 -6.92 -12.24 -10.59
CA GLY A 110 -8.21 -11.77 -10.08
C GLY A 110 -9.34 -11.93 -11.10
N GLN A 111 -10.32 -11.02 -11.04
CA GLN A 111 -11.49 -11.08 -11.92
C GLN A 111 -11.10 -10.76 -13.37
N PRO A 112 -11.47 -11.64 -14.34
CA PRO A 112 -11.13 -11.42 -15.74
C PRO A 112 -12.01 -10.37 -16.43
N THR A 113 -13.14 -10.03 -15.83
CA THR A 113 -14.11 -9.06 -16.34
C THR A 113 -14.12 -7.82 -15.46
N TYR A 114 -14.09 -6.65 -16.09
CA TYR A 114 -14.05 -5.35 -15.43
C TYR A 114 -15.26 -5.10 -14.52
N GLY A 115 -15.00 -4.50 -13.36
CA GLY A 115 -15.99 -3.96 -12.43
C GLY A 115 -16.98 -5.00 -11.89
N MET A 116 -18.15 -4.54 -11.48
CA MET A 116 -19.21 -5.40 -10.91
C MET A 116 -19.78 -6.39 -11.92
N ALA A 117 -19.61 -6.20 -13.23
CA ALA A 117 -19.92 -7.21 -14.23
C ALA A 117 -19.09 -8.50 -14.04
N GLY A 118 -17.93 -8.41 -13.42
CA GLY A 118 -17.07 -9.53 -13.04
C GLY A 118 -17.44 -10.19 -11.71
N VAL A 119 -18.41 -9.69 -10.96
CA VAL A 119 -18.76 -10.14 -9.61
C VAL A 119 -20.11 -10.88 -9.62
N GLY A 120 -20.21 -11.97 -8.87
CA GLY A 120 -21.45 -12.72 -8.73
C GLY A 120 -21.23 -14.22 -8.50
N GLU A 121 -22.34 -14.96 -8.47
CA GLU A 121 -22.33 -16.40 -8.28
C GLU A 121 -21.54 -17.11 -9.40
N GLY A 122 -20.69 -18.07 -9.00
CA GLY A 122 -19.86 -18.83 -9.93
C GLY A 122 -18.69 -18.06 -10.55
N LYS A 123 -18.45 -16.82 -10.13
CA LYS A 123 -17.37 -15.96 -10.68
C LYS A 123 -16.12 -15.89 -9.81
N SER A 124 -15.98 -16.74 -8.81
CA SER A 124 -14.78 -16.78 -7.95
C SER A 124 -13.52 -17.02 -8.77
N SER A 125 -12.54 -16.13 -8.64
CA SER A 125 -11.23 -16.23 -9.28
C SER A 125 -10.18 -16.86 -8.36
N ALA A 126 -9.00 -17.17 -8.89
CA ALA A 126 -7.87 -17.57 -8.06
C ALA A 126 -7.49 -16.45 -7.07
N GLY A 127 -7.56 -15.19 -7.51
CA GLY A 127 -7.28 -14.01 -6.67
C GLY A 127 -8.30 -13.84 -5.55
N SER A 128 -9.62 -13.95 -5.83
CA SER A 128 -10.64 -13.80 -4.79
C SER A 128 -10.54 -14.93 -3.73
N ARG A 129 -10.26 -16.16 -4.16
CA ARG A 129 -9.98 -17.29 -3.24
C ARG A 129 -8.69 -17.08 -2.43
N ARG A 130 -7.64 -16.55 -3.04
CA ARG A 130 -6.38 -16.20 -2.34
C ARG A 130 -6.65 -15.20 -1.24
N LEU A 131 -7.44 -14.15 -1.51
CA LEU A 131 -7.81 -13.13 -0.55
C LEU A 131 -8.54 -13.75 0.67
N LEU A 132 -9.57 -14.57 0.43
CA LEU A 132 -10.28 -15.24 1.51
C LEU A 132 -9.35 -16.17 2.30
N ALA A 133 -8.51 -16.96 1.63
CA ALA A 133 -7.55 -17.85 2.29
C ALA A 133 -6.55 -17.08 3.17
N ALA A 134 -6.10 -15.89 2.72
CA ALA A 134 -5.25 -15.01 3.53
C ALA A 134 -6.00 -14.45 4.74
N ALA A 135 -7.24 -14.01 4.56
CA ALA A 135 -8.05 -13.47 5.64
C ALA A 135 -8.43 -14.53 6.69
N ASP A 136 -8.60 -15.79 6.29
CA ASP A 136 -8.98 -16.91 7.15
C ASP A 136 -7.82 -17.48 7.98
N LYS A 137 -6.57 -17.09 7.69
CA LYS A 137 -5.45 -17.53 8.51
C LYS A 137 -5.70 -17.23 9.98
N PRO A 138 -5.31 -18.15 10.90
CA PRO A 138 -5.44 -17.94 12.34
C PRO A 138 -4.39 -16.94 12.87
N ASP A 139 -4.40 -15.74 12.31
CA ASP A 139 -3.51 -14.64 12.64
C ASP A 139 -4.38 -13.46 13.10
N ALA A 140 -4.10 -12.91 14.28
CA ALA A 140 -4.89 -11.82 14.86
C ALA A 140 -4.60 -10.46 14.21
N ARG A 141 -3.47 -10.35 13.48
CA ARG A 141 -3.14 -9.11 12.77
C ARG A 141 -4.13 -8.86 11.63
N PRO A 142 -4.47 -7.61 11.34
CA PRO A 142 -5.28 -7.28 10.18
C PRO A 142 -4.59 -7.70 8.88
N LEU A 143 -5.38 -7.93 7.84
CA LEU A 143 -4.92 -8.07 6.47
C LEU A 143 -5.13 -6.74 5.75
N TRP A 144 -4.06 -6.08 5.36
CA TRP A 144 -4.10 -4.92 4.51
C TRP A 144 -4.25 -5.34 3.05
N ILE A 145 -5.23 -4.75 2.38
CA ILE A 145 -5.48 -4.95 0.96
C ILE A 145 -5.14 -3.64 0.26
N SER A 146 -4.00 -3.63 -0.40
CA SER A 146 -3.46 -2.51 -1.17
C SER A 146 -3.97 -2.65 -2.61
N ILE A 147 -4.88 -1.78 -3.02
CA ILE A 147 -5.54 -1.84 -4.34
C ILE A 147 -5.01 -0.70 -5.21
N TRP A 148 -4.30 -1.07 -6.25
CA TRP A 148 -3.69 -0.18 -7.24
C TRP A 148 -4.61 0.04 -8.44
N GLY A 149 -5.34 -1.01 -8.85
CA GLY A 149 -6.33 -0.99 -9.92
C GLY A 149 -7.77 -1.07 -9.43
N GLY A 150 -8.59 -1.90 -10.07
CA GLY A 150 -9.98 -2.11 -9.68
C GLY A 150 -10.16 -2.99 -8.45
N ALA A 151 -11.24 -2.76 -7.72
CA ALA A 151 -11.55 -3.44 -6.47
C ALA A 151 -12.42 -4.71 -6.65
N ASN A 152 -12.74 -5.09 -7.89
CA ASN A 152 -13.71 -6.16 -8.16
C ASN A 152 -13.30 -7.55 -7.66
N THR A 153 -11.99 -7.81 -7.50
CA THR A 153 -11.51 -9.07 -6.90
C THR A 153 -11.83 -9.14 -5.40
N LEU A 154 -11.69 -8.03 -4.67
CA LEU A 154 -12.16 -7.93 -3.28
C LEU A 154 -13.69 -8.04 -3.21
N ALA A 155 -14.40 -7.37 -4.13
CA ALA A 155 -15.86 -7.44 -4.18
C ALA A 155 -16.35 -8.88 -4.39
N GLN A 156 -15.70 -9.66 -5.27
CA GLN A 156 -16.01 -11.08 -5.43
C GLN A 156 -15.75 -11.88 -4.15
N ALA A 157 -14.61 -11.65 -3.51
CA ALA A 157 -14.30 -12.35 -2.26
C ALA A 157 -15.36 -12.09 -1.18
N LEU A 158 -15.78 -10.84 -0.99
CA LEU A 158 -16.83 -10.51 -0.01
C LEU A 158 -18.23 -10.93 -0.45
N HIS A 159 -18.51 -10.94 -1.75
CA HIS A 159 -19.74 -11.52 -2.27
C HIS A 159 -19.85 -13.01 -1.91
N ASP A 160 -18.79 -13.77 -2.14
CA ASP A 160 -18.73 -15.20 -1.82
C ASP A 160 -18.85 -15.42 -0.30
N ALA A 161 -18.06 -14.69 0.49
CA ALA A 161 -18.09 -14.76 1.95
C ALA A 161 -19.49 -14.49 2.52
N ARG A 162 -20.21 -13.49 1.99
CA ARG A 162 -21.57 -13.14 2.44
C ARG A 162 -22.58 -14.26 2.16
N ARG A 163 -22.38 -15.04 1.09
CA ARG A 163 -23.25 -16.16 0.75
C ARG A 163 -22.95 -17.44 1.53
N GLU A 164 -21.70 -17.63 1.90
CA GLU A 164 -21.20 -18.90 2.47
C GLU A 164 -21.08 -18.87 3.99
N ARG A 165 -21.12 -17.69 4.62
CA ARG A 165 -20.88 -17.51 6.05
C ARG A 165 -22.09 -16.97 6.78
N SER A 166 -22.16 -17.28 8.06
CA SER A 166 -23.11 -16.62 8.96
C SER A 166 -22.82 -15.12 9.08
N PRO A 167 -23.80 -14.29 9.47
CA PRO A 167 -23.58 -12.86 9.68
C PRO A 167 -22.46 -12.56 10.69
N GLU A 168 -22.30 -13.38 11.71
CA GLU A 168 -21.25 -13.23 12.72
C GLU A 168 -19.85 -13.52 12.14
N GLU A 169 -19.70 -14.58 11.34
CA GLU A 169 -18.44 -14.91 10.67
C GLU A 169 -18.08 -13.86 9.63
N LEU A 170 -19.05 -13.34 8.89
CA LEU A 170 -18.84 -12.26 7.95
C LEU A 170 -18.37 -10.98 8.67
N HIS A 171 -19.01 -10.61 9.79
CA HIS A 171 -18.60 -9.46 10.59
C HIS A 171 -17.16 -9.60 11.10
N LYS A 172 -16.78 -10.78 11.59
CA LYS A 172 -15.40 -11.08 12.01
C LYS A 172 -14.41 -10.94 10.85
N LEU A 173 -14.78 -11.41 9.67
CA LEU A 173 -13.97 -11.25 8.46
C LEU A 173 -13.77 -9.77 8.14
N ILE A 174 -14.86 -8.99 8.05
CA ILE A 174 -14.82 -7.56 7.72
C ILE A 174 -13.95 -6.79 8.72
N ALA A 175 -14.09 -7.06 10.01
CA ALA A 175 -13.30 -6.40 11.07
C ALA A 175 -11.78 -6.67 10.95
N LYS A 176 -11.38 -7.74 10.28
CA LYS A 176 -9.98 -8.12 10.06
C LYS A 176 -9.36 -7.47 8.82
N LEU A 177 -10.17 -6.93 7.91
CA LEU A 177 -9.70 -6.34 6.66
C LEU A 177 -9.46 -4.84 6.81
N LYS A 178 -8.36 -4.37 6.24
CA LYS A 178 -8.06 -2.95 6.07
C LYS A 178 -7.74 -2.69 4.60
N VAL A 179 -8.54 -1.87 3.96
CA VAL A 179 -8.42 -1.59 2.53
C VAL A 179 -7.81 -0.22 2.31
N TYR A 180 -6.82 -0.14 1.44
CA TYR A 180 -6.37 1.10 0.86
C TYR A 180 -6.45 0.98 -0.67
N THR A 181 -7.34 1.75 -1.25
CA THR A 181 -7.50 1.89 -2.71
C THR A 181 -6.98 3.25 -3.15
N ILE A 182 -6.08 3.28 -4.13
CA ILE A 182 -5.50 4.52 -4.65
C ILE A 182 -6.58 5.46 -5.15
N SER A 183 -7.53 4.92 -5.94
CA SER A 183 -8.72 5.62 -6.39
C SER A 183 -9.82 4.60 -6.75
N ASP A 184 -11.02 5.06 -7.07
CA ASP A 184 -12.04 4.20 -7.64
C ASP A 184 -11.77 3.97 -9.13
N GLN A 185 -11.09 2.87 -9.44
CA GLN A 185 -10.78 2.49 -10.82
C GLN A 185 -11.77 1.48 -11.42
N ASP A 186 -12.82 1.17 -10.68
CA ASP A 186 -14.03 0.47 -11.14
C ASP A 186 -15.23 0.83 -10.24
N ASP A 187 -16.41 0.27 -10.56
CA ASP A 187 -17.63 0.49 -9.77
C ASP A 187 -17.72 -0.41 -8.52
N ALA A 188 -16.77 -1.33 -8.34
CA ALA A 188 -16.76 -2.24 -7.21
C ALA A 188 -16.34 -1.56 -5.90
N GLY A 189 -15.46 -0.56 -5.95
CA GLY A 189 -15.04 0.18 -4.75
C GLY A 189 -16.22 0.85 -4.05
N ARG A 190 -17.05 1.55 -4.81
CA ARG A 190 -18.27 2.15 -4.27
C ARG A 190 -19.27 1.09 -3.76
N TRP A 191 -19.45 0.01 -4.51
CA TRP A 191 -20.31 -1.09 -4.08
C TRP A 191 -19.85 -1.67 -2.72
N LEU A 192 -18.55 -1.89 -2.54
CA LEU A 192 -17.95 -2.36 -1.28
C LEU A 192 -18.29 -1.45 -0.11
N ARG A 193 -18.14 -0.15 -0.26
CA ARG A 193 -18.43 0.83 0.80
C ARG A 193 -19.93 0.91 1.13
N LEU A 194 -20.80 0.73 0.14
CA LEU A 194 -22.25 0.71 0.37
C LEU A 194 -22.72 -0.57 1.07
N GLU A 195 -22.23 -1.73 0.64
CA GLU A 195 -22.68 -3.04 1.14
C GLU A 195 -22.00 -3.45 2.45
N PHE A 196 -20.81 -2.91 2.73
CA PHE A 196 -20.00 -3.21 3.90
C PHE A 196 -19.54 -1.92 4.60
N PRO A 197 -20.46 -1.14 5.22
CA PRO A 197 -20.13 0.15 5.80
C PRO A 197 -19.14 0.08 6.97
N ASP A 198 -18.98 -1.08 7.61
CA ASP A 198 -18.00 -1.32 8.66
C ASP A 198 -16.60 -1.67 8.14
N LEU A 199 -16.44 -1.87 6.82
CA LEU A 199 -15.15 -2.14 6.22
C LEU A 199 -14.24 -0.90 6.37
N PHE A 200 -13.08 -1.09 6.98
CA PHE A 200 -12.07 -0.04 7.01
C PHE A 200 -11.60 0.25 5.58
N TYR A 201 -11.81 1.47 5.10
CA TYR A 201 -11.55 1.83 3.71
C TYR A 201 -10.90 3.20 3.61
N ILE A 202 -9.72 3.25 2.94
CA ILE A 202 -9.02 4.48 2.55
C ILE A 202 -9.14 4.59 1.04
N VAL A 203 -9.55 5.75 0.53
CA VAL A 203 -9.62 6.00 -0.91
C VAL A 203 -9.63 7.50 -1.23
N SER A 204 -9.06 7.89 -2.38
CA SER A 204 -9.39 9.15 -3.06
C SER A 204 -10.61 8.90 -3.95
N PRO A 205 -11.83 9.23 -3.51
CA PRO A 205 -13.04 8.79 -4.19
C PRO A 205 -13.19 9.45 -5.55
N SER A 206 -13.76 8.70 -6.47
CA SER A 206 -14.05 9.15 -7.85
C SER A 206 -15.39 8.63 -8.29
N THR A 207 -16.23 9.53 -8.80
CA THR A 207 -17.51 9.19 -9.44
C THR A 207 -17.61 9.92 -10.77
N THR A 208 -18.56 9.53 -11.62
CA THR A 208 -18.81 10.23 -12.87
C THR A 208 -19.05 11.70 -12.64
N GLY A 209 -18.19 12.54 -13.22
CA GLY A 209 -18.27 14.00 -13.11
C GLY A 209 -17.72 14.59 -11.81
N HIS A 210 -17.17 13.75 -10.89
CA HIS A 210 -16.56 14.24 -9.66
C HIS A 210 -15.35 13.37 -9.28
N GLN A 211 -14.19 14.02 -9.16
CA GLN A 211 -12.93 13.38 -8.75
C GLN A 211 -12.20 14.27 -7.75
N GLU A 212 -11.68 13.67 -6.70
CA GLU A 212 -10.91 14.38 -5.67
C GLU A 212 -9.37 14.19 -5.84
N TYR A 213 -8.93 13.81 -7.03
CA TYR A 213 -7.52 13.50 -7.34
C TYR A 213 -6.56 14.66 -7.08
N HIS A 214 -7.02 15.90 -7.18
CA HIS A 214 -6.20 17.07 -6.84
C HIS A 214 -5.80 17.14 -5.35
N ARG A 215 -6.42 16.32 -4.50
CA ARG A 215 -6.08 16.18 -3.07
C ARG A 215 -5.35 14.88 -2.77
N ALA A 216 -5.32 13.98 -3.74
CA ALA A 216 -4.87 12.63 -3.53
C ALA A 216 -3.40 12.58 -3.11
N THR A 217 -3.11 11.85 -2.05
CA THR A 217 -1.75 11.67 -1.52
C THR A 217 -0.83 11.04 -2.55
N TRP A 218 -1.33 10.16 -3.41
CA TRP A 218 -0.55 9.50 -4.44
C TRP A 218 0.02 10.49 -5.48
N THR A 219 -0.61 11.63 -5.73
CA THR A 219 -0.04 12.67 -6.61
C THR A 219 1.24 13.29 -6.02
N GLY A 220 1.42 13.21 -4.71
CA GLY A 220 2.59 13.75 -4.02
C GLY A 220 3.86 12.97 -4.29
N ILE A 221 3.79 11.66 -4.52
CA ILE A 221 4.98 10.86 -4.81
C ILE A 221 5.54 11.16 -6.19
N SER A 222 4.68 11.42 -7.17
CA SER A 222 5.06 11.79 -8.54
C SER A 222 5.53 13.24 -8.69
N GLY A 223 5.42 14.05 -7.63
CA GLY A 223 5.65 15.49 -7.72
C GLY A 223 4.56 16.26 -8.46
N ASP A 224 3.48 15.60 -8.77
CA ASP A 224 2.22 16.13 -9.28
C ASP A 224 2.36 17.19 -10.38
N ARG A 225 3.00 16.83 -11.46
CA ARG A 225 3.07 17.69 -12.65
C ARG A 225 1.73 17.84 -13.36
N HIS A 226 0.88 16.82 -13.26
CA HIS A 226 -0.40 16.78 -13.95
C HIS A 226 -1.45 17.64 -13.25
N TYR A 227 -1.55 17.55 -11.92
CA TYR A 227 -2.57 18.26 -11.13
C TYR A 227 -2.14 19.63 -10.61
N ARG A 228 -0.91 20.07 -10.87
CA ARG A 228 -0.36 21.38 -10.48
C ARG A 228 -0.57 21.72 -9.01
N ASN A 229 -0.32 20.77 -8.13
CA ASN A 229 -0.50 20.92 -6.68
C ASN A 229 0.55 21.81 -6.01
N GLY A 230 0.81 22.96 -6.61
CA GLY A 230 1.73 23.95 -6.15
C GLY A 230 3.11 23.83 -6.79
N PRO A 231 4.01 24.76 -6.53
CA PRO A 231 5.36 24.72 -7.02
C PRO A 231 6.11 23.65 -6.24
N MET A 232 6.10 22.46 -6.78
CA MET A 232 6.93 21.38 -6.29
C MET A 232 8.34 21.67 -6.74
N VAL A 233 9.15 22.01 -5.81
CA VAL A 233 10.42 22.69 -6.04
C VAL A 233 11.49 21.74 -6.52
N ASP A 234 11.35 20.46 -6.21
CA ASP A 234 12.43 19.49 -6.43
C ASP A 234 11.89 18.23 -7.12
N PHE A 235 11.95 18.25 -8.45
CA PHE A 235 11.61 17.09 -9.27
C PHE A 235 12.81 16.16 -9.52
N GLU A 236 13.98 16.47 -8.98
CA GLU A 236 15.21 15.72 -9.28
C GLU A 236 15.02 14.22 -9.06
N LEU A 237 14.44 13.83 -7.92
CA LEU A 237 14.26 12.43 -7.54
C LEU A 237 13.13 11.70 -8.29
N VAL A 238 12.37 12.38 -9.13
CA VAL A 238 11.24 11.81 -9.88
C VAL A 238 11.38 12.00 -11.38
N ASP A 239 12.50 12.53 -11.86
CA ASP A 239 12.73 12.73 -13.27
C ASP A 239 13.46 11.56 -13.90
N ASN A 240 13.15 11.30 -15.17
CA ASN A 240 13.78 10.23 -15.92
C ASN A 240 15.33 10.25 -15.89
N PRO A 241 16.03 11.39 -15.90
CA PRO A 241 17.49 11.40 -15.75
C PRO A 241 17.97 10.79 -14.42
N TRP A 242 17.29 11.12 -13.31
CA TRP A 242 17.63 10.54 -12.01
C TRP A 242 17.24 9.07 -11.91
N LEU A 243 16.04 8.71 -12.35
CA LEU A 243 15.54 7.33 -12.37
C LEU A 243 16.44 6.43 -13.21
N GLU A 244 16.85 6.91 -14.41
CA GLU A 244 17.75 6.21 -15.28
C GLU A 244 19.11 5.93 -14.63
N ALA A 245 19.66 6.95 -13.94
CA ALA A 245 21.00 6.87 -13.34
C ALA A 245 21.01 6.05 -12.03
N ASN A 246 19.93 6.09 -11.23
CA ASN A 246 19.92 5.57 -9.87
C ASN A 246 19.06 4.31 -9.67
N ILE A 247 18.16 3.98 -10.60
CA ILE A 247 17.26 2.83 -10.48
C ILE A 247 17.38 1.90 -11.67
N ILE A 248 17.35 2.43 -12.91
CA ILE A 248 17.17 1.61 -14.11
C ILE A 248 18.51 1.05 -14.62
N ARG A 249 19.47 1.93 -14.88
CA ARG A 249 20.71 1.55 -15.55
C ARG A 249 21.74 1.00 -14.56
N ASN A 250 22.24 -0.20 -14.81
CA ASN A 250 23.27 -0.86 -14.01
C ASN A 250 22.91 -1.17 -12.55
N HIS A 251 21.61 -1.18 -12.21
CA HIS A 251 21.11 -1.55 -10.89
C HIS A 251 20.45 -2.93 -10.84
N GLY A 252 20.91 -3.83 -11.71
CA GLY A 252 20.48 -5.22 -11.76
C GLY A 252 19.18 -5.45 -12.54
N PRO A 253 18.76 -6.72 -12.67
CA PRO A 253 17.61 -7.08 -13.48
C PRO A 253 16.28 -6.53 -12.94
N LEU A 254 16.12 -6.35 -11.65
CA LEU A 254 14.90 -5.76 -11.08
C LEU A 254 14.83 -4.26 -11.40
N GLY A 255 15.91 -3.51 -11.20
CA GLY A 255 15.97 -2.10 -11.57
C GLY A 255 15.74 -1.87 -13.06
N ALA A 256 16.24 -2.77 -13.93
CA ALA A 256 16.02 -2.71 -15.37
C ALA A 256 14.55 -2.89 -15.79
N LEU A 257 13.68 -3.41 -14.91
CA LEU A 257 12.24 -3.52 -15.13
C LEU A 257 11.46 -2.29 -14.63
N TYR A 258 12.10 -1.35 -13.96
CA TYR A 258 11.49 -0.09 -13.59
C TYR A 258 11.29 0.75 -14.87
N PRO A 259 10.06 1.04 -15.28
CA PRO A 259 9.81 1.77 -16.51
C PRO A 259 10.25 3.24 -16.39
N ARG A 260 10.40 3.88 -17.52
CA ARG A 260 10.59 5.33 -17.54
C ARG A 260 9.30 6.02 -17.20
N LEU A 261 9.38 7.06 -16.39
CA LEU A 261 8.25 7.91 -16.05
C LEU A 261 7.50 8.39 -17.31
N ALA A 262 6.20 8.09 -17.33
CA ALA A 262 5.22 8.67 -18.21
C ALA A 262 3.97 8.94 -17.36
N TYR A 263 3.48 10.16 -17.33
CA TYR A 263 2.34 10.62 -16.52
C TYR A 263 2.63 10.66 -15.01
N ILE A 264 2.57 9.54 -14.32
CA ILE A 264 2.69 9.40 -12.87
C ILE A 264 3.86 8.48 -12.55
N MET A 265 4.67 8.81 -11.53
CA MET A 265 5.68 7.95 -10.96
C MET A 265 5.12 7.32 -9.68
N GLU A 266 5.10 6.00 -9.62
CA GLU A 266 4.78 5.24 -8.40
C GLU A 266 3.49 5.70 -7.68
N GLY A 267 2.42 5.96 -8.44
CA GLY A 267 1.14 6.40 -7.88
C GLY A 267 0.58 5.46 -6.81
N ASP A 268 0.89 4.18 -6.87
CA ASP A 268 0.38 3.14 -5.97
C ASP A 268 1.20 2.99 -4.68
N THR A 269 2.43 3.44 -4.70
CA THR A 269 3.41 3.29 -3.61
C THR A 269 2.90 3.80 -2.25
N PRO A 270 2.13 4.88 -2.11
CA PRO A 270 1.60 5.32 -0.82
C PRO A 270 0.79 4.26 -0.09
N SER A 271 0.11 3.36 -0.80
CA SER A 271 -0.77 2.35 -0.23
C SER A 271 -0.06 1.32 0.66
N PHE A 272 1.24 1.14 0.48
CA PHE A 272 2.05 0.22 1.29
C PHE A 272 3.18 0.91 2.07
N LEU A 273 3.67 2.07 1.64
CA LEU A 273 4.72 2.80 2.38
C LEU A 273 4.30 3.18 3.80
N GLY A 274 3.01 3.46 4.02
CA GLY A 274 2.48 3.76 5.33
C GLY A 274 2.51 2.60 6.31
N LEU A 275 2.70 1.37 5.82
CA LEU A 275 2.74 0.14 6.61
C LEU A 275 4.15 -0.21 7.10
N ILE A 276 5.17 0.48 6.63
CA ILE A 276 6.53 0.30 7.11
C ILE A 276 6.63 0.85 8.53
N ASP A 277 7.13 0.02 9.44
CA ASP A 277 7.36 0.44 10.82
C ASP A 277 8.60 1.36 10.91
N ASN A 278 8.36 2.62 10.63
CA ASN A 278 9.37 3.69 10.71
C ASN A 278 9.18 4.60 11.93
N GLY A 279 8.38 4.17 12.91
CA GLY A 279 8.09 4.92 14.13
C GLY A 279 7.02 6.00 13.98
N LEU A 280 6.39 6.16 12.80
CA LEU A 280 5.35 7.17 12.58
C LEU A 280 3.93 6.68 12.93
N GLY A 281 3.75 5.38 13.16
CA GLY A 281 2.50 4.80 13.64
C GLY A 281 1.32 4.85 12.66
N TRP A 282 1.58 4.97 11.36
CA TRP A 282 0.53 5.05 10.34
C TRP A 282 -0.40 3.81 10.33
N ALA A 283 0.15 2.62 10.53
CA ALA A 283 -0.63 1.38 10.59
C ALA A 283 -1.64 1.37 11.75
N ALA A 284 -1.36 2.07 12.85
CA ALA A 284 -2.29 2.23 13.97
C ALA A 284 -3.43 3.20 13.61
N SER A 285 -3.12 4.31 12.93
CA SER A 285 -4.11 5.25 12.42
C SER A 285 -3.56 6.07 11.25
N PRO A 286 -4.22 6.06 10.09
CA PRO A 286 -3.80 6.87 8.94
C PRO A 286 -3.87 8.38 9.21
N ALA A 287 -4.55 8.81 10.28
CA ALA A 287 -4.60 10.20 10.71
C ALA A 287 -3.27 10.72 11.28
N TYR A 288 -2.38 9.83 11.73
CA TYR A 288 -1.08 10.26 12.28
C TYR A 288 -0.13 10.78 11.21
N GLY A 289 -0.34 10.37 9.94
CA GLY A 289 0.55 10.70 8.84
C GLY A 289 1.83 9.86 8.82
N GLY A 290 2.50 9.84 7.69
CA GLY A 290 3.72 9.06 7.49
C GLY A 290 4.10 9.00 6.02
N TRP A 291 4.93 8.03 5.66
CA TRP A 291 5.39 7.85 4.28
C TRP A 291 4.23 7.54 3.30
N GLY A 292 3.15 6.93 3.79
CA GLY A 292 1.94 6.64 3.01
C GLY A 292 0.92 7.80 2.95
N GLY A 293 1.27 8.98 3.45
CA GLY A 293 0.37 10.13 3.49
C GLY A 293 -0.37 10.31 4.82
N ARG A 294 -1.40 11.14 4.81
CA ARG A 294 -2.26 11.44 5.95
C ARG A 294 -3.72 11.51 5.54
N TYR A 295 -4.60 10.94 6.34
CA TYR A 295 -6.01 10.80 6.02
C TYR A 295 -6.89 11.29 7.16
N VAL A 296 -8.15 11.61 6.81
CA VAL A 296 -9.21 11.99 7.77
C VAL A 296 -10.47 11.19 7.47
N ARG A 297 -11.29 10.99 8.52
CA ARG A 297 -12.64 10.46 8.37
C ARG A 297 -13.54 11.58 7.88
N TYR A 298 -14.01 11.48 6.64
CA TYR A 298 -14.85 12.49 6.01
C TYR A 298 -15.87 11.81 5.08
N GLN A 299 -17.06 12.38 5.01
CA GLN A 299 -18.08 11.95 4.04
C GLN A 299 -17.91 12.74 2.76
N SER A 300 -17.19 12.14 1.80
CA SER A 300 -16.95 12.70 0.49
C SER A 300 -18.24 12.71 -0.35
N TYR A 301 -18.19 13.38 -1.49
CA TYR A 301 -19.30 13.43 -2.45
C TYR A 301 -19.76 12.02 -2.83
N ALA A 302 -21.09 11.83 -2.83
CA ALA A 302 -21.77 10.58 -3.14
C ALA A 302 -21.49 9.38 -2.20
N GLU A 303 -20.74 9.56 -1.11
CA GLU A 303 -20.62 8.56 -0.06
C GLU A 303 -21.78 8.63 0.94
N THR A 304 -22.18 7.48 1.48
CA THR A 304 -23.31 7.38 2.43
C THR A 304 -22.89 7.51 3.89
N HIS A 305 -21.59 7.37 4.17
CA HIS A 305 -21.01 7.45 5.50
C HIS A 305 -19.56 7.97 5.41
N PRO A 306 -18.96 8.42 6.53
CA PRO A 306 -17.57 8.83 6.54
C PRO A 306 -16.63 7.66 6.22
N ILE A 307 -15.71 7.88 5.29
CA ILE A 307 -14.60 6.99 4.93
C ILE A 307 -13.28 7.67 5.25
N TRP A 308 -12.18 6.93 5.19
CA TRP A 308 -10.86 7.54 5.21
C TRP A 308 -10.53 8.09 3.83
N THR A 309 -10.26 9.38 3.75
CA THR A 309 -9.88 10.05 2.51
C THR A 309 -8.78 11.05 2.76
N ASP A 310 -8.19 11.55 1.69
CA ASP A 310 -7.10 12.52 1.75
C ASP A 310 -7.49 13.74 2.58
N SER A 311 -6.63 14.11 3.52
CA SER A 311 -6.87 15.26 4.35
C SER A 311 -6.70 16.56 3.56
N SER A 312 -7.73 17.40 3.53
CA SER A 312 -7.58 18.77 3.02
C SER A 312 -6.68 19.63 3.93
N ASP A 313 -6.50 19.22 5.19
CA ASP A 313 -5.63 19.87 6.16
C ASP A 313 -4.16 19.41 6.02
N ASN A 314 -3.91 18.45 5.13
CA ASN A 314 -2.58 17.98 4.82
C ASN A 314 -1.79 19.00 3.98
N ARG A 315 -2.06 20.27 4.23
CA ARG A 315 -1.49 21.38 3.51
C ARG A 315 -0.30 21.93 4.27
N ASP A 316 0.89 21.69 3.73
CA ASP A 316 2.04 22.46 4.14
C ASP A 316 2.14 23.71 3.31
N THR A 317 2.43 24.82 3.97
CA THR A 317 2.80 26.03 3.29
C THR A 317 4.31 26.00 3.07
N LEU A 318 4.70 25.93 1.81
CA LEU A 318 6.10 26.07 1.39
C LEU A 318 6.33 27.51 0.92
N MET A 319 7.43 28.10 1.36
CA MET A 319 7.87 29.39 0.86
C MET A 319 8.79 29.19 -0.33
N VAL A 320 8.37 29.64 -1.51
CA VAL A 320 9.15 29.59 -2.75
C VAL A 320 9.19 30.97 -3.34
N ASP A 321 10.40 31.51 -3.58
CA ASP A 321 10.62 32.86 -4.09
C ASP A 321 9.85 33.95 -3.31
N GLY A 322 9.80 33.79 -1.99
CA GLY A 322 9.08 34.71 -1.10
C GLY A 322 7.55 34.63 -1.14
N LYS A 323 6.99 33.67 -1.87
CA LYS A 323 5.54 33.42 -1.95
C LYS A 323 5.16 32.17 -1.18
N ALA A 324 4.05 32.22 -0.46
CA ALA A 324 3.48 31.07 0.20
C ALA A 324 2.73 30.20 -0.79
N HIS A 325 3.05 28.91 -0.83
CA HIS A 325 2.37 27.91 -1.62
C HIS A 325 1.91 26.78 -0.70
N THR A 326 0.69 26.31 -0.91
CA THR A 326 0.10 25.24 -0.10
C THR A 326 -0.09 23.99 -0.96
N SER A 327 0.46 22.86 -0.48
CA SER A 327 0.36 21.57 -1.15
C SER A 327 -0.34 20.55 -0.24
N SER A 328 -1.36 19.88 -0.75
CA SER A 328 -2.04 18.78 -0.04
C SER A 328 -1.17 17.52 0.05
N GLN A 329 -0.16 17.37 -0.80
CA GLN A 329 0.75 16.23 -0.85
C GLN A 329 2.06 16.47 -0.08
N ALA A 330 2.18 17.60 0.60
CA ALA A 330 3.43 18.00 1.28
C ALA A 330 3.96 16.92 2.23
N THR A 331 3.08 16.12 2.85
CA THR A 331 3.50 15.05 3.76
C THR A 331 4.34 14.00 3.04
N ILE A 332 3.82 13.40 1.98
CA ILE A 332 4.55 12.35 1.26
C ILE A 332 5.74 12.93 0.49
N TRP A 333 5.59 14.11 -0.08
CA TRP A 333 6.69 14.85 -0.73
C TRP A 333 7.85 15.11 0.24
N ARG A 334 7.53 15.52 1.46
CA ARG A 334 8.51 15.80 2.52
C ARG A 334 9.37 14.58 2.84
N TRP A 335 8.81 13.38 2.83
CA TRP A 335 9.49 12.15 3.16
C TRP A 335 10.25 11.52 1.99
N ARG A 336 10.12 12.05 0.78
CA ARG A 336 10.72 11.47 -0.43
C ARG A 336 12.18 11.15 -0.29
N ARG A 337 12.99 12.06 0.23
CA ARG A 337 14.44 11.85 0.44
C ARG A 337 14.77 10.74 1.42
N HIS A 338 13.81 10.26 2.18
CA HIS A 338 13.99 9.18 3.14
C HIS A 338 13.69 7.81 2.57
N TYR A 339 12.75 7.69 1.64
CA TYR A 339 12.40 6.42 1.05
C TYR A 339 12.96 6.20 -0.37
N GLN A 340 13.45 7.24 -1.04
CA GLN A 340 14.23 7.13 -2.27
C GLN A 340 15.68 6.76 -1.94
#